data_0db07fa90944ab0730c42bbdff7a6ecb
#
_entry.id   0db07fa90944ab0730c42bbdff7a6ecb
#
_cell.length_a   1.000
_cell.length_b   1.000
_cell.length_c   1.000
_cell.angle_alpha   90.00
_cell.angle_beta   90.00
_cell.angle_gamma   90.00
#
_symmetry.space_group_name_H-M   'P 1'
#
loop_
_entity.id
_entity.type
_entity.pdbx_description
1 polymer ?
#
loop_
_entity_poly.entity_id
_entity_poly.type
_entity_poly.pdbx_seq_one_letter_code
_entity_poly.pdbx_strand_id
1 'polypeptide(L)'
;MRYHLILIGLFFLMATPKAQYKTDLRVIDESARYSSDKKFKTWTLTAGYGIAIPFTDLTSYTLFPSNHLDFGFNASIAKQIYPSFAIDLQFLTANMYGQKQQVYFNGELMDFTLNLQAYINQMVNFPGPIKDRWNFYLKIGLGMQAFRSQLRYVANDEFVRVSDFTGEPEDKRYVVLGYDKLNPEKKIARKAEMVIPLGAGALYRINNCFDIGIESTIRFSFEDNMDNILIGATNDRYWYTAINLGYHLGKKNIRHSKWTYRSYGFNIFGKPKKDPILSEIEDLELKIKSYEANRPIKRDSVFIVHTLKKVYGRNNLHQIFFTSKNTAVDGIYHEELAQVAIKLLKDERWKVEIIGFSDEKEEVTNNMAISETRCNNVADKLIHDLGINPERIIITPKGNSELLSPTRELTPRGLHFINRRVDLVIRK
;
A
#
# COMPACT_ATOMS: atom_id res chain seq x y z
N MET A 1 32.51 7.45 -31.48
CA MET A 1 32.08 8.70 -30.83
C MET A 1 30.52 8.85 -30.85
N ARG A 2 29.76 7.80 -30.59
CA ARG A 2 28.26 7.84 -30.64
C ARG A 2 27.57 7.16 -29.42
N TYR A 3 28.32 6.81 -28.37
CA TYR A 3 27.76 6.05 -27.23
C TYR A 3 27.59 6.87 -25.94
N HIS A 4 27.89 8.17 -25.94
CA HIS A 4 27.74 9.04 -24.76
C HIS A 4 26.37 9.71 -24.66
N LEU A 5 25.50 9.56 -25.64
CA LEU A 5 24.20 10.24 -25.69
C LEU A 5 23.06 9.48 -24.99
N ILE A 6 23.22 8.18 -24.76
CA ILE A 6 22.15 7.36 -24.11
C ILE A 6 22.20 7.48 -22.58
N LEU A 7 23.38 7.66 -21.99
CA LEU A 7 23.53 7.84 -20.55
C LEU A 7 23.05 9.21 -20.05
N ILE A 8 23.08 10.23 -20.91
CA ILE A 8 22.64 11.60 -20.56
C ILE A 8 21.11 11.70 -20.55
N GLY A 9 20.40 10.89 -21.34
CA GLY A 9 18.94 10.85 -21.36
C GLY A 9 18.31 10.34 -20.07
N LEU A 10 19.00 9.47 -19.34
CA LEU A 10 18.50 8.93 -18.05
C LEU A 10 18.69 9.92 -16.88
N PHE A 11 19.62 10.85 -16.98
CA PHE A 11 19.85 11.87 -15.95
C PHE A 11 18.89 13.06 -16.03
N PHE A 12 18.35 13.36 -17.22
CA PHE A 12 17.39 14.46 -17.40
C PHE A 12 15.95 14.14 -16.97
N LEU A 13 15.62 12.86 -16.74
CA LEU A 13 14.33 12.48 -16.14
C LEU A 13 14.26 12.71 -14.63
N MET A 14 15.35 13.13 -14.00
CA MET A 14 15.38 13.53 -12.59
C MET A 14 15.19 15.04 -12.37
N ALA A 15 14.93 15.82 -13.42
CA ALA A 15 14.52 17.21 -13.26
C ALA A 15 13.13 17.25 -12.63
N THR A 16 13.11 17.41 -11.34
CA THR A 16 11.88 17.58 -10.54
C THR A 16 11.12 18.81 -11.04
N PRO A 17 9.88 18.67 -11.54
CA PRO A 17 9.00 19.82 -11.57
C PRO A 17 8.82 20.26 -10.12
N LYS A 18 9.02 21.54 -9.83
CA LYS A 18 8.60 22.18 -8.58
C LYS A 18 7.08 22.07 -8.49
N ALA A 19 6.58 20.87 -8.17
CA ALA A 19 5.20 20.70 -7.79
C ALA A 19 5.05 21.39 -6.42
N GLN A 20 4.25 22.44 -6.37
CA GLN A 20 3.77 22.98 -5.11
C GLN A 20 3.21 21.84 -4.28
N TYR A 21 3.93 21.52 -3.20
CA TYR A 21 3.45 20.58 -2.19
C TYR A 21 2.21 21.21 -1.52
N LYS A 22 1.01 20.93 -2.05
CA LYS A 22 -0.12 20.80 -1.16
C LYS A 22 0.15 19.54 -0.35
N THR A 23 0.64 19.72 0.86
CA THR A 23 0.68 18.68 1.88
C THR A 23 -0.76 18.21 2.07
N ASP A 24 -1.11 17.14 1.41
CA ASP A 24 -2.43 16.55 1.58
C ASP A 24 -2.37 15.81 2.92
N LEU A 25 -2.74 16.50 4.00
CA LEU A 25 -2.82 16.00 5.37
C LEU A 25 -3.62 14.69 5.46
N ARG A 26 -4.47 14.41 4.45
CA ARG A 26 -5.18 13.13 4.30
C ARG A 26 -4.23 11.94 4.10
N VAL A 27 -3.03 12.15 3.57
CA VAL A 27 -2.06 11.06 3.35
C VAL A 27 -1.48 10.57 4.67
N ILE A 28 -1.30 11.46 5.65
CA ILE A 28 -0.79 11.12 6.99
C ILE A 28 -1.86 10.34 7.76
N ASP A 29 -3.12 10.74 7.65
CA ASP A 29 -4.25 10.07 8.31
C ASP A 29 -4.54 8.68 7.70
N GLU A 30 -4.32 8.49 6.40
CA GLU A 30 -4.46 7.17 5.76
C GLU A 30 -3.36 6.18 6.13
N SER A 31 -2.16 6.63 6.47
CA SER A 31 -1.05 5.77 6.90
C SER A 31 -1.14 5.38 8.38
N ALA A 32 -1.72 6.23 9.22
CA ALA A 32 -1.88 6.00 10.65
C ALA A 32 -3.12 5.16 10.99
N ARG A 33 -4.16 5.21 10.16
CA ARG A 33 -5.40 4.46 10.37
C ARG A 33 -5.48 3.27 9.43
N TYR A 34 -4.76 2.23 9.74
CA TYR A 34 -5.06 0.92 9.19
C TYR A 34 -6.28 0.35 9.92
N SER A 35 -7.43 0.84 9.57
CA SER A 35 -8.65 0.09 9.81
C SER A 35 -8.66 -1.07 8.81
N SER A 36 -8.89 -2.28 9.28
CA SER A 36 -9.02 -3.52 8.51
C SER A 36 -10.07 -3.45 7.39
N ASP A 37 -10.83 -2.38 7.33
CA ASP A 37 -12.00 -2.19 6.47
C ASP A 37 -11.71 -1.47 5.14
N LYS A 38 -10.52 -0.88 4.96
CA LYS A 38 -10.14 -0.28 3.67
C LYS A 38 -9.65 -1.36 2.70
N LYS A 39 -10.49 -1.73 1.76
CA LYS A 39 -10.16 -2.67 0.69
C LYS A 39 -9.19 -2.01 -0.29
N PHE A 40 -7.94 -2.45 -0.29
CA PHE A 40 -6.95 -2.08 -1.30
C PHE A 40 -7.05 -2.98 -2.53
N LYS A 41 -6.64 -2.46 -3.70
CA LYS A 41 -6.38 -3.31 -4.84
C LYS A 41 -5.19 -4.22 -4.53
N THR A 42 -5.26 -5.47 -4.95
CA THR A 42 -4.22 -6.47 -4.66
C THR A 42 -3.77 -7.23 -5.90
N TRP A 43 -4.46 -7.08 -7.04
CA TRP A 43 -4.13 -7.74 -8.28
C TRP A 43 -3.53 -6.74 -9.27
N THR A 44 -2.44 -7.15 -9.92
CA THR A 44 -1.79 -6.39 -11.00
C THR A 44 -1.62 -7.30 -12.21
N LEU A 45 -2.03 -6.83 -13.38
CA LEU A 45 -1.65 -7.41 -14.67
C LEU A 45 -0.50 -6.59 -15.22
N THR A 46 0.54 -7.25 -15.69
CA THR A 46 1.72 -6.57 -16.24
C THR A 46 1.99 -7.11 -17.64
N ALA A 47 2.32 -6.22 -18.55
CA ALA A 47 2.85 -6.56 -19.87
C ALA A 47 4.11 -5.74 -20.11
N GLY A 48 5.12 -6.36 -20.70
CA GLY A 48 6.41 -5.73 -20.93
C GLY A 48 7.11 -6.22 -22.17
N TYR A 49 8.04 -5.41 -22.62
CA TYR A 49 8.90 -5.70 -23.75
C TYR A 49 10.33 -5.32 -23.38
N GLY A 50 11.28 -6.15 -23.76
CA GLY A 50 12.66 -5.96 -23.31
C GLY A 50 13.68 -6.72 -24.12
N ILE A 51 14.91 -6.68 -23.64
CA ILE A 51 16.09 -7.26 -24.26
C ILE A 51 16.48 -8.52 -23.49
N ALA A 52 16.72 -9.61 -24.20
CA ALA A 52 17.25 -10.86 -23.71
C ALA A 52 18.72 -11.01 -24.16
N ILE A 53 19.61 -11.29 -23.22
CA ILE A 53 21.03 -11.47 -23.48
C ILE A 53 21.44 -12.84 -22.96
N PRO A 54 21.73 -13.83 -23.83
CA PRO A 54 22.21 -15.13 -23.39
C PRO A 54 23.67 -15.05 -22.95
N PHE A 55 24.00 -15.80 -21.91
CA PHE A 55 25.36 -16.08 -21.44
C PHE A 55 25.58 -17.59 -21.54
N THR A 56 26.08 -18.01 -22.67
CA THR A 56 26.32 -19.39 -23.05
C THR A 56 27.75 -19.52 -23.55
N ASP A 57 28.19 -20.73 -23.88
CA ASP A 57 29.52 -20.97 -24.41
C ASP A 57 29.81 -20.25 -25.72
N LEU A 58 28.75 -19.99 -26.50
CA LEU A 58 28.83 -19.23 -27.77
C LEU A 58 28.68 -17.74 -27.64
N THR A 59 28.57 -17.21 -26.43
CA THR A 59 28.53 -15.77 -26.22
C THR A 59 29.82 -15.28 -25.60
N SER A 60 30.31 -14.14 -26.05
CA SER A 60 31.39 -13.44 -25.32
C SER A 60 30.85 -12.89 -24.02
N TYR A 61 31.57 -13.06 -22.90
CA TYR A 61 31.22 -12.54 -21.57
C TYR A 61 31.23 -11.01 -21.45
N THR A 62 30.94 -10.29 -22.53
CA THR A 62 30.78 -8.84 -22.54
C THR A 62 29.32 -8.49 -22.25
N LEU A 63 29.13 -7.47 -21.42
CA LEU A 63 27.80 -6.96 -21.00
C LEU A 63 26.86 -6.58 -22.18
N PHE A 64 27.41 -6.37 -23.35
CA PHE A 64 26.67 -6.10 -24.61
C PHE A 64 27.34 -6.89 -25.73
N PRO A 65 26.72 -8.00 -26.17
CA PRO A 65 27.19 -8.70 -27.37
C PRO A 65 27.13 -7.73 -28.54
N SER A 66 28.22 -7.64 -29.26
CA SER A 66 28.55 -6.55 -30.15
C SER A 66 27.62 -6.37 -31.35
N ASN A 67 26.85 -7.34 -31.77
CA ASN A 67 26.22 -7.34 -33.08
C ASN A 67 24.74 -7.71 -33.12
N HIS A 68 24.12 -8.19 -32.01
CA HIS A 68 22.71 -8.60 -32.02
C HIS A 68 22.05 -8.30 -30.67
N LEU A 69 20.87 -7.71 -30.71
CA LEU A 69 20.03 -7.51 -29.55
C LEU A 69 18.73 -8.31 -29.78
N ASP A 70 18.53 -9.33 -28.99
CA ASP A 70 17.31 -10.10 -29.01
C ASP A 70 16.26 -9.48 -28.11
N PHE A 71 15.04 -9.49 -28.58
CA PHE A 71 13.92 -8.92 -27.86
C PHE A 71 12.97 -10.01 -27.39
N GLY A 72 12.34 -9.74 -26.25
CA GLY A 72 11.36 -10.61 -25.67
C GLY A 72 10.14 -9.86 -25.17
N PHE A 73 9.05 -10.59 -25.10
CA PHE A 73 7.79 -10.13 -24.51
C PHE A 73 7.53 -10.87 -23.21
N ASN A 74 7.10 -10.16 -22.18
CA ASN A 74 6.65 -10.77 -20.93
C ASN A 74 5.25 -10.30 -20.55
N ALA A 75 4.51 -11.20 -19.93
CA ALA A 75 3.24 -10.90 -19.28
C ALA A 75 3.19 -11.55 -17.93
N SER A 76 2.60 -10.88 -16.94
CA SER A 76 2.45 -11.45 -15.61
C SER A 76 1.15 -11.06 -14.92
N ILE A 77 0.76 -11.89 -13.97
CA ILE A 77 -0.31 -11.63 -13.02
C ILE A 77 0.25 -11.73 -11.60
N ALA A 78 0.19 -10.65 -10.87
CA ALA A 78 0.68 -10.56 -9.50
C ALA A 78 -0.46 -10.39 -8.51
N LYS A 79 -0.38 -11.13 -7.40
CA LYS A 79 -1.25 -11.00 -6.24
C LYS A 79 -0.45 -10.47 -5.06
N GLN A 80 -0.81 -9.29 -4.58
CA GLN A 80 -0.25 -8.75 -3.35
C GLN A 80 -0.83 -9.49 -2.14
N ILE A 81 0.04 -10.13 -1.34
CA ILE A 81 -0.34 -10.85 -0.11
C ILE A 81 -0.22 -9.91 1.09
N TYR A 82 0.91 -9.19 1.15
CA TYR A 82 1.17 -8.13 2.12
C TYR A 82 1.62 -6.87 1.37
N PRO A 83 1.55 -5.69 1.96
CA PRO A 83 2.10 -4.49 1.32
C PRO A 83 3.54 -4.65 0.85
N SER A 84 4.35 -5.46 1.58
CA SER A 84 5.75 -5.73 1.30
C SER A 84 5.99 -6.90 0.35
N PHE A 85 5.02 -7.81 0.14
CA PHE A 85 5.22 -9.05 -0.60
C PHE A 85 4.09 -9.33 -1.59
N ALA A 86 4.47 -9.75 -2.80
CA ALA A 86 3.54 -10.27 -3.80
C ALA A 86 4.03 -11.59 -4.37
N ILE A 87 3.09 -12.42 -4.80
CA ILE A 87 3.34 -13.58 -5.65
C ILE A 87 2.99 -13.18 -7.08
N ASP A 88 3.89 -13.49 -8.01
CA ASP A 88 3.81 -13.11 -9.43
C ASP A 88 3.99 -14.36 -10.30
N LEU A 89 3.01 -14.66 -11.14
CA LEU A 89 3.10 -15.67 -12.17
C LEU A 89 3.45 -14.97 -13.47
N GLN A 90 4.62 -15.23 -14.01
CA GLN A 90 5.16 -14.59 -15.20
C GLN A 90 5.33 -15.59 -16.35
N PHE A 91 4.92 -15.18 -17.53
CA PHE A 91 5.26 -15.76 -18.81
C PHE A 91 6.25 -14.87 -19.53
N LEU A 92 7.27 -15.45 -20.14
CA LEU A 92 8.24 -14.77 -20.99
C LEU A 92 8.42 -15.55 -22.29
N THR A 93 8.55 -14.86 -23.38
CA THR A 93 9.03 -15.40 -24.65
C THR A 93 10.06 -14.47 -25.24
N ALA A 94 11.18 -15.03 -25.71
CA ALA A 94 12.27 -14.26 -26.31
C ALA A 94 12.97 -15.09 -27.39
N ASN A 95 13.57 -14.39 -28.33
CA ASN A 95 14.57 -14.98 -29.18
C ASN A 95 15.93 -14.89 -28.50
N MET A 96 16.86 -15.76 -28.88
CA MET A 96 18.21 -15.78 -28.36
C MET A 96 19.20 -16.04 -29.50
N TYR A 97 20.22 -15.22 -29.54
CA TYR A 97 21.29 -15.32 -30.50
C TYR A 97 22.63 -15.23 -29.80
N GLY A 98 23.56 -16.10 -30.16
CA GLY A 98 24.94 -16.03 -29.70
C GLY A 98 25.88 -16.49 -30.80
N GLN A 99 27.01 -15.77 -30.96
CA GLN A 99 27.99 -16.06 -32.00
C GLN A 99 29.39 -16.07 -31.40
N LYS A 100 30.15 -17.10 -31.74
CA LYS A 100 31.57 -17.23 -31.39
C LYS A 100 32.35 -17.85 -32.57
N GLN A 101 33.38 -17.16 -32.99
CA GLN A 101 34.22 -17.62 -34.12
C GLN A 101 33.39 -17.81 -35.39
N GLN A 102 33.30 -19.07 -35.86
CA GLN A 102 32.69 -19.44 -37.15
C GLN A 102 31.25 -19.93 -37.03
N VAL A 103 30.74 -20.07 -35.81
CA VAL A 103 29.39 -20.61 -35.57
C VAL A 103 28.55 -19.66 -34.77
N TYR A 104 27.23 -19.75 -34.97
CA TYR A 104 26.26 -19.03 -34.17
C TYR A 104 25.07 -19.94 -33.86
N PHE A 105 24.42 -19.70 -32.74
CA PHE A 105 23.15 -20.34 -32.45
C PHE A 105 22.01 -19.34 -32.60
N ASN A 106 20.86 -19.84 -33.04
CA ASN A 106 19.60 -19.11 -33.07
C ASN A 106 18.58 -19.94 -32.28
N GLY A 107 17.98 -19.34 -31.26
CA GLY A 107 17.08 -20.00 -30.34
C GLY A 107 15.77 -19.24 -30.10
N GLU A 108 14.73 -20.00 -29.77
CA GLU A 108 13.43 -19.51 -29.31
C GLU A 108 13.21 -20.00 -27.87
N LEU A 109 12.96 -19.11 -26.96
CA LEU A 109 12.71 -19.41 -25.56
C LEU A 109 11.28 -19.04 -25.17
N MET A 110 10.70 -19.86 -24.31
CA MET A 110 9.49 -19.54 -23.51
C MET A 110 9.73 -20.00 -22.09
N ASP A 111 9.37 -19.17 -21.09
CA ASP A 111 9.38 -19.60 -19.71
C ASP A 111 8.08 -19.25 -18.96
N PHE A 112 7.82 -20.04 -17.93
CA PHE A 112 6.77 -19.83 -16.94
C PHE A 112 7.37 -19.89 -15.55
N THR A 113 7.29 -18.78 -14.81
CA THR A 113 7.91 -18.70 -13.49
C THR A 113 6.93 -18.20 -12.46
N LEU A 114 6.96 -18.83 -11.28
CA LEU A 114 6.30 -18.37 -10.08
C LEU A 114 7.33 -17.60 -9.22
N ASN A 115 7.08 -16.35 -8.96
CA ASN A 115 8.03 -15.45 -8.34
C ASN A 115 7.47 -14.84 -7.06
N LEU A 116 8.34 -14.60 -6.10
CA LEU A 116 8.12 -13.76 -4.93
C LEU A 116 8.74 -12.40 -5.21
N GLN A 117 7.97 -11.33 -5.03
CA GLN A 117 8.42 -9.95 -5.10
C GLN A 117 8.43 -9.35 -3.70
N ALA A 118 9.55 -8.76 -3.30
CA ALA A 118 9.74 -8.07 -2.02
C ALA A 118 9.92 -6.56 -2.25
N TYR A 119 8.94 -5.75 -1.84
CA TYR A 119 8.90 -4.30 -2.07
C TYR A 119 9.70 -3.56 -1.01
N ILE A 120 10.86 -3.02 -1.38
CA ILE A 120 11.83 -2.39 -0.47
C ILE A 120 11.23 -1.14 0.17
N ASN A 121 10.47 -0.35 -0.57
CA ASN A 121 9.83 0.87 -0.06
C ASN A 121 8.83 0.64 1.09
N GLN A 122 8.35 -0.59 1.24
CA GLN A 122 7.49 -0.98 2.35
C GLN A 122 8.28 -1.44 3.58
N MET A 123 9.56 -1.75 3.40
CA MET A 123 10.46 -2.23 4.46
C MET A 123 11.40 -1.14 4.96
N VAL A 124 11.80 -0.23 4.06
CA VAL A 124 12.77 0.84 4.31
C VAL A 124 12.08 2.20 4.20
N ASN A 125 12.44 3.13 5.08
CA ASN A 125 11.88 4.48 5.05
C ASN A 125 12.66 5.37 4.08
N PHE A 126 12.10 5.61 2.89
CA PHE A 126 12.65 6.54 1.91
C PHE A 126 12.13 7.97 2.10
N PRO A 127 12.86 9.00 1.61
CA PRO A 127 12.36 10.37 1.59
C PRO A 127 11.00 10.49 0.88
N GLY A 128 10.16 11.44 1.33
CA GLY A 128 8.78 11.59 0.88
C GLY A 128 8.55 11.62 -0.63
N PRO A 129 9.34 12.37 -1.44
CA PRO A 129 9.17 12.42 -2.90
C PRO A 129 9.37 11.07 -3.59
N ILE A 130 10.40 10.32 -3.17
CA ILE A 130 10.69 8.97 -3.71
C ILE A 130 9.58 8.01 -3.30
N LYS A 131 9.19 8.05 -2.03
CA LYS A 131 8.20 7.16 -1.44
C LYS A 131 6.83 7.26 -2.14
N ASP A 132 6.41 8.43 -2.59
CA ASP A 132 5.09 8.63 -3.18
C ASP A 132 4.96 8.14 -4.63
N ARG A 133 6.02 8.20 -5.41
CA ARG A 133 5.98 7.89 -6.84
C ARG A 133 6.78 6.67 -7.23
N TRP A 134 7.86 6.35 -6.53
CA TRP A 134 8.74 5.25 -6.84
C TRP A 134 8.55 4.08 -5.89
N ASN A 135 8.71 2.86 -6.39
CA ASN A 135 8.76 1.65 -5.60
C ASN A 135 9.81 0.71 -6.17
N PHE A 136 10.68 0.21 -5.32
CA PHE A 136 11.74 -0.72 -5.69
C PHE A 136 11.41 -2.09 -5.12
N TYR A 137 11.70 -3.14 -5.87
CA TYR A 137 11.49 -4.50 -5.42
C TYR A 137 12.60 -5.44 -5.84
N LEU A 138 12.78 -6.48 -5.05
CA LEU A 138 13.58 -7.65 -5.39
C LEU A 138 12.65 -8.78 -5.80
N LYS A 139 13.11 -9.64 -6.70
CA LYS A 139 12.37 -10.74 -7.26
C LYS A 139 13.21 -12.00 -7.22
N ILE A 140 12.63 -13.08 -6.73
CA ILE A 140 13.21 -14.43 -6.80
C ILE A 140 12.08 -15.42 -7.14
N GLY A 141 12.38 -16.43 -7.92
CA GLY A 141 11.35 -17.39 -8.32
C GLY A 141 11.91 -18.73 -8.70
N LEU A 142 10.99 -19.57 -9.14
CA LEU A 142 11.23 -20.88 -9.68
C LEU A 142 10.25 -21.13 -10.82
N GLY A 143 10.68 -21.82 -11.86
CA GLY A 143 9.82 -22.13 -12.97
C GLY A 143 10.41 -23.13 -13.95
N MET A 144 9.77 -23.18 -15.10
CA MET A 144 10.19 -24.01 -16.22
C MET A 144 10.39 -23.16 -17.46
N GLN A 145 11.48 -23.38 -18.14
CA GLN A 145 11.73 -22.85 -19.48
C GLN A 145 11.67 -23.94 -20.51
N ALA A 146 11.21 -23.59 -21.70
CA ALA A 146 11.12 -24.47 -22.85
C ALA A 146 11.70 -23.77 -24.08
N PHE A 147 12.74 -24.31 -24.64
CA PHE A 147 13.45 -23.69 -25.75
C PHE A 147 13.70 -24.61 -26.93
N ARG A 148 14.06 -24.01 -28.04
CA ARG A 148 14.62 -24.61 -29.24
C ARG A 148 15.84 -23.85 -29.64
N SER A 149 16.85 -24.55 -30.14
CA SER A 149 18.00 -23.87 -30.71
C SER A 149 18.57 -24.65 -31.90
N GLN A 150 19.20 -23.92 -32.79
CA GLN A 150 19.86 -24.43 -34.00
C GLN A 150 21.24 -23.83 -34.08
N LEU A 151 22.22 -24.64 -34.36
CA LEU A 151 23.59 -24.21 -34.58
C LEU A 151 23.87 -24.10 -36.10
N ARG A 152 24.44 -22.97 -36.51
CA ARG A 152 24.73 -22.65 -37.93
C ARG A 152 26.13 -22.08 -38.11
N TYR A 153 26.66 -22.19 -39.32
CA TYR A 153 27.89 -21.52 -39.71
C TYR A 153 27.62 -20.06 -40.10
N VAL A 154 28.50 -19.14 -39.66
CA VAL A 154 28.39 -17.70 -39.99
C VAL A 154 28.65 -17.43 -41.47
N ALA A 155 29.52 -18.26 -42.09
CA ALA A 155 29.99 -18.04 -43.49
C ALA A 155 28.92 -18.31 -44.55
N ASN A 156 28.08 -19.32 -44.38
CA ASN A 156 27.13 -19.77 -45.41
C ASN A 156 25.73 -20.05 -44.87
N ASP A 157 25.47 -19.77 -43.61
CA ASP A 157 24.18 -20.00 -42.95
C ASP A 157 23.71 -21.47 -42.96
N GLU A 158 24.60 -22.42 -43.23
CA GLU A 158 24.30 -23.84 -43.22
C GLU A 158 24.23 -24.39 -41.79
N PHE A 159 23.40 -25.40 -41.59
CA PHE A 159 23.31 -26.10 -40.31
C PHE A 159 24.59 -26.90 -40.04
N VAL A 160 25.08 -26.79 -38.82
CA VAL A 160 26.23 -27.60 -38.36
C VAL A 160 25.81 -29.01 -38.16
N ARG A 161 26.64 -29.95 -38.63
CA ARG A 161 26.45 -31.40 -38.47
C ARG A 161 27.26 -31.95 -37.31
N VAL A 162 26.78 -33.01 -36.70
CA VAL A 162 27.51 -33.72 -35.64
C VAL A 162 28.83 -34.27 -36.16
N SER A 163 28.90 -34.67 -37.41
CA SER A 163 30.13 -35.12 -38.11
C SER A 163 31.24 -34.08 -38.09
N ASP A 164 30.89 -32.78 -38.09
CA ASP A 164 31.85 -31.69 -38.11
C ASP A 164 32.62 -31.56 -36.77
N PHE A 165 32.04 -32.07 -35.68
CA PHE A 165 32.67 -32.13 -34.38
C PHE A 165 33.31 -33.50 -34.07
N THR A 166 32.69 -34.58 -34.52
CA THR A 166 33.15 -35.97 -34.23
C THR A 166 34.15 -36.51 -35.21
N GLY A 167 34.21 -35.90 -36.42
CA GLY A 167 35.03 -36.42 -37.51
C GLY A 167 34.50 -37.71 -38.17
N GLU A 168 33.32 -38.19 -37.77
CA GLU A 168 32.71 -39.40 -38.34
C GLU A 168 31.81 -39.07 -39.54
N PRO A 169 32.22 -39.33 -40.78
CA PRO A 169 31.51 -38.88 -41.98
C PRO A 169 30.11 -39.49 -42.15
N GLU A 170 29.83 -40.60 -41.48
CA GLU A 170 28.51 -41.27 -41.55
C GLU A 170 27.45 -40.64 -40.67
N ASP A 171 27.82 -39.77 -39.71
CA ASP A 171 26.86 -39.08 -38.82
C ASP A 171 26.21 -37.90 -39.55
N LYS A 172 25.04 -38.16 -40.11
CA LYS A 172 24.23 -37.15 -40.84
C LYS A 172 23.36 -36.25 -39.94
N ARG A 173 23.44 -36.41 -38.62
CA ARG A 173 22.62 -35.65 -37.67
C ARG A 173 23.10 -34.20 -37.59
N TYR A 174 22.14 -33.27 -37.44
CA TYR A 174 22.41 -31.85 -37.23
C TYR A 174 22.44 -31.52 -35.73
N VAL A 175 23.21 -30.49 -35.41
CA VAL A 175 23.31 -29.95 -34.03
C VAL A 175 22.14 -29.04 -33.78
N VAL A 176 21.02 -29.60 -33.30
CA VAL A 176 19.76 -28.90 -33.07
C VAL A 176 19.06 -29.47 -31.83
N LEU A 177 18.36 -28.59 -31.10
CA LEU A 177 17.46 -28.95 -29.99
C LEU A 177 16.05 -28.46 -30.28
N GLY A 178 15.04 -29.30 -30.02
CA GLY A 178 13.66 -29.01 -30.35
C GLY A 178 13.35 -29.04 -31.86
N TYR A 179 14.25 -29.56 -32.65
CA TYR A 179 14.08 -29.82 -34.08
C TYR A 179 14.47 -31.28 -34.39
N ASP A 180 14.01 -31.74 -35.54
CA ASP A 180 14.38 -33.11 -36.04
C ASP A 180 15.84 -33.09 -36.42
N LYS A 181 16.60 -34.08 -35.89
CA LYS A 181 18.06 -34.16 -36.13
C LYS A 181 18.44 -34.53 -37.56
N LEU A 182 17.51 -35.05 -38.37
CA LEU A 182 17.72 -35.32 -39.80
C LEU A 182 17.12 -34.26 -40.69
N ASN A 183 16.15 -33.52 -40.18
CA ASN A 183 15.56 -32.37 -40.88
C ASN A 183 15.49 -31.16 -39.94
N PRO A 184 16.52 -30.31 -39.90
CA PRO A 184 16.66 -29.26 -38.92
C PRO A 184 15.63 -28.14 -39.05
N GLU A 185 14.86 -28.06 -40.14
CA GLU A 185 13.75 -27.08 -40.28
C GLU A 185 12.45 -27.59 -39.63
N LYS A 186 12.32 -28.89 -39.39
CA LYS A 186 11.13 -29.48 -38.80
C LYS A 186 11.13 -29.32 -37.31
N LYS A 187 10.24 -28.45 -36.79
CA LYS A 187 10.04 -28.25 -35.35
C LYS A 187 9.45 -29.50 -34.69
N ILE A 188 10.02 -29.92 -33.57
CA ILE A 188 9.51 -30.96 -32.67
C ILE A 188 9.23 -30.36 -31.28
N ALA A 189 9.01 -31.18 -30.25
CA ALA A 189 8.82 -30.74 -28.88
C ALA A 189 10.01 -29.87 -28.40
N ARG A 190 9.74 -28.79 -27.69
CA ARG A 190 10.78 -27.98 -27.05
C ARG A 190 11.50 -28.79 -25.99
N LYS A 191 12.78 -28.52 -25.78
CA LYS A 191 13.49 -28.99 -24.58
C LYS A 191 13.00 -28.19 -23.41
N ALA A 192 12.56 -28.87 -22.36
CA ALA A 192 12.08 -28.22 -21.14
C ALA A 192 13.05 -28.48 -19.99
N GLU A 193 13.30 -27.45 -19.19
CA GLU A 193 14.16 -27.54 -18.01
C GLU A 193 13.71 -26.53 -16.93
N MET A 194 14.24 -26.65 -15.73
CA MET A 194 13.97 -25.73 -14.64
C MET A 194 14.78 -24.46 -14.79
N VAL A 195 14.22 -23.34 -14.28
CA VAL A 195 14.87 -22.02 -14.27
C VAL A 195 14.63 -21.31 -12.94
N ILE A 196 15.65 -20.63 -12.44
CA ILE A 196 15.57 -19.75 -11.27
C ILE A 196 15.79 -18.32 -11.72
N PRO A 197 14.75 -17.47 -11.77
CA PRO A 197 14.89 -16.03 -11.95
C PRO A 197 15.31 -15.35 -10.63
N LEU A 198 16.29 -14.46 -10.72
CA LEU A 198 16.70 -13.56 -9.66
C LEU A 198 16.83 -12.15 -10.25
N GLY A 199 16.24 -11.16 -9.62
CA GLY A 199 16.29 -9.81 -10.18
C GLY A 199 15.76 -8.72 -9.28
N ALA A 200 15.69 -7.54 -9.87
CA ALA A 200 15.20 -6.33 -9.23
C ALA A 200 14.39 -5.49 -10.23
N GLY A 201 13.53 -4.65 -9.69
CA GLY A 201 12.77 -3.72 -10.49
C GLY A 201 12.51 -2.40 -9.79
N ALA A 202 12.27 -1.39 -10.61
CA ALA A 202 11.86 -0.06 -10.19
C ALA A 202 10.55 0.29 -10.87
N LEU A 203 9.55 0.68 -10.09
CA LEU A 203 8.22 1.06 -10.55
C LEU A 203 7.99 2.55 -10.30
N TYR A 204 7.37 3.21 -11.26
CA TYR A 204 6.88 4.57 -11.14
C TYR A 204 5.36 4.59 -11.23
N ARG A 205 4.70 5.13 -10.20
CA ARG A 205 3.24 5.24 -10.15
C ARG A 205 2.74 6.39 -11.01
N ILE A 206 2.06 6.07 -12.10
CA ILE A 206 1.36 7.05 -12.95
C ILE A 206 0.09 7.52 -12.23
N ASN A 207 -0.76 6.58 -11.81
CA ASN A 207 -2.00 6.83 -11.08
C ASN A 207 -2.43 5.60 -10.23
N ASN A 208 -3.65 5.58 -9.73
CA ASN A 208 -4.17 4.44 -8.94
C ASN A 208 -4.47 3.17 -9.77
N CYS A 209 -4.42 3.26 -11.10
CA CYS A 209 -4.70 2.15 -11.99
C CYS A 209 -3.46 1.66 -12.73
N PHE A 210 -2.47 2.52 -12.98
CA PHE A 210 -1.33 2.22 -13.81
C PHE A 210 -0.02 2.58 -13.12
N ASP A 211 0.97 1.72 -13.30
CA ASP A 211 2.38 2.00 -13.08
C ASP A 211 3.20 1.58 -14.31
N ILE A 212 4.36 2.18 -14.45
CA ILE A 212 5.38 1.80 -15.43
C ILE A 212 6.65 1.48 -14.67
N GLY A 213 7.42 0.54 -15.16
CA GLY A 213 8.67 0.18 -14.50
C GLY A 213 9.67 -0.47 -15.41
N ILE A 214 10.85 -0.61 -14.85
CA ILE A 214 11.94 -1.39 -15.41
C ILE A 214 12.17 -2.59 -14.50
N GLU A 215 12.26 -3.78 -15.08
CA GLU A 215 12.61 -5.02 -14.39
C GLU A 215 13.83 -5.62 -15.07
N SER A 216 14.82 -6.03 -14.27
CA SER A 216 16.03 -6.69 -14.74
C SER A 216 16.20 -7.98 -13.97
N THR A 217 16.27 -9.11 -14.66
CA THR A 217 16.36 -10.46 -14.09
C THR A 217 17.45 -11.27 -14.76
N ILE A 218 18.25 -11.95 -13.96
CA ILE A 218 19.14 -13.03 -14.41
C ILE A 218 18.39 -14.33 -14.16
N ARG A 219 18.39 -15.21 -15.16
CA ARG A 219 17.71 -16.50 -15.13
C ARG A 219 18.73 -17.62 -15.26
N PHE A 220 18.82 -18.44 -14.23
CA PHE A 220 19.79 -19.53 -14.13
C PHE A 220 19.13 -20.81 -14.59
N SER A 221 19.63 -21.39 -15.68
CA SER A 221 19.23 -22.70 -16.19
C SER A 221 19.88 -23.82 -15.38
N PHE A 222 19.26 -24.99 -15.38
CA PHE A 222 19.81 -26.15 -14.68
C PHE A 222 20.68 -27.02 -15.57
N GLU A 223 20.61 -26.86 -16.88
CA GLU A 223 21.38 -27.55 -17.86
C GLU A 223 22.22 -26.59 -18.72
N ASP A 224 23.28 -27.13 -19.34
CA ASP A 224 24.24 -26.44 -20.19
C ASP A 224 24.03 -26.87 -21.65
N ASN A 225 22.87 -26.50 -22.22
CA ASN A 225 22.51 -26.99 -23.56
C ASN A 225 21.68 -25.98 -24.38
N MET A 226 21.56 -24.74 -23.95
CA MET A 226 20.74 -23.75 -24.63
C MET A 226 21.30 -23.37 -26.00
N ASP A 227 22.62 -23.38 -26.17
CA ASP A 227 23.32 -23.12 -27.42
C ASP A 227 23.72 -24.38 -28.21
N ASN A 228 23.30 -25.54 -27.76
CA ASN A 228 23.69 -26.89 -28.30
C ASN A 228 25.16 -27.28 -28.12
N ILE A 229 25.90 -26.58 -27.27
CA ILE A 229 27.29 -26.90 -26.97
C ILE A 229 27.38 -27.28 -25.49
N LEU A 230 28.01 -28.44 -25.23
CA LEU A 230 28.21 -28.96 -23.87
C LEU A 230 29.71 -28.83 -23.51
N ILE A 231 30.29 -27.63 -23.64
CA ILE A 231 31.71 -27.40 -23.41
C ILE A 231 31.80 -26.27 -22.41
N GLY A 232 31.89 -26.57 -21.15
CA GLY A 232 32.01 -25.54 -20.12
C GLY A 232 31.92 -26.08 -18.71
N ALA A 233 32.16 -25.25 -17.72
CA ALA A 233 32.05 -25.60 -16.31
C ALA A 233 30.83 -25.00 -15.65
N THR A 234 30.02 -24.20 -16.38
CA THR A 234 28.89 -23.43 -15.82
C THR A 234 27.67 -23.60 -16.69
N ASN A 235 26.52 -23.83 -16.04
CA ASN A 235 25.25 -23.90 -16.73
C ASN A 235 24.91 -22.59 -17.43
N ASP A 236 24.17 -22.69 -18.52
CA ASP A 236 23.64 -21.56 -19.27
C ASP A 236 22.77 -20.64 -18.42
N ARG A 237 22.79 -19.37 -18.74
CA ARG A 237 21.96 -18.35 -18.11
C ARG A 237 21.65 -17.25 -19.12
N TYR A 238 20.63 -16.47 -18.83
CA TYR A 238 20.34 -15.30 -19.64
C TYR A 238 19.85 -14.13 -18.77
N TRP A 239 20.16 -12.93 -19.23
CA TRP A 239 19.74 -11.69 -18.61
C TRP A 239 18.60 -11.09 -19.43
N TYR A 240 17.48 -10.84 -18.77
CA TYR A 240 16.32 -10.20 -19.37
C TYR A 240 16.04 -8.88 -18.66
N THR A 241 16.00 -7.80 -19.44
CA THR A 241 15.66 -6.46 -18.94
C THR A 241 14.53 -5.88 -19.78
N ALA A 242 13.42 -5.52 -19.15
CA ALA A 242 12.22 -5.08 -19.81
C ALA A 242 11.63 -3.81 -19.20
N ILE A 243 10.96 -3.03 -20.05
CA ILE A 243 10.05 -1.99 -19.62
C ILE A 243 8.67 -2.62 -19.50
N ASN A 244 8.04 -2.45 -18.35
CA ASN A 244 6.78 -3.06 -17.99
C ASN A 244 5.70 -2.01 -17.73
N LEU A 245 4.49 -2.24 -18.21
CA LEU A 245 3.29 -1.48 -17.89
C LEU A 245 2.39 -2.36 -16.99
N GLY A 246 2.10 -1.88 -15.80
CA GLY A 246 1.24 -2.56 -14.82
C GLY A 246 -0.14 -1.92 -14.76
N TYR A 247 -1.18 -2.76 -14.79
CA TYR A 247 -2.57 -2.38 -14.58
C TYR A 247 -3.13 -2.99 -13.30
N HIS A 248 -3.64 -2.14 -12.39
CA HIS A 248 -4.18 -2.56 -11.10
C HIS A 248 -5.69 -2.82 -11.20
N LEU A 249 -6.09 -4.07 -11.03
CA LEU A 249 -7.48 -4.50 -11.08
C LEU A 249 -8.27 -3.94 -9.89
N GLY A 250 -9.42 -3.31 -10.15
CA GLY A 250 -10.36 -2.80 -9.16
C GLY A 250 -10.79 -1.35 -9.37
N LYS A 251 -11.54 -0.78 -8.43
CA LYS A 251 -12.13 0.56 -8.54
C LYS A 251 -11.05 1.64 -8.67
N LYS A 252 -11.28 2.65 -9.54
CA LYS A 252 -10.31 3.72 -9.84
C LYS A 252 -9.88 4.53 -8.61
N ASN A 253 -10.78 4.72 -7.65
CA ASN A 253 -10.53 5.54 -6.45
C ASN A 253 -9.77 4.79 -5.35
N ILE A 254 -9.53 3.48 -5.52
CA ILE A 254 -8.85 2.66 -4.54
C ILE A 254 -7.37 2.52 -4.94
N ARG A 255 -6.47 2.80 -3.99
CA ARG A 255 -5.03 2.62 -4.15
C ARG A 255 -4.65 1.14 -4.09
N HIS A 256 -3.59 0.75 -4.79
CA HIS A 256 -3.05 -0.61 -4.70
C HIS A 256 -2.20 -0.78 -3.43
N SER A 257 -2.24 -1.98 -2.84
CA SER A 257 -1.59 -2.29 -1.57
C SER A 257 -0.08 -2.03 -1.56
N LYS A 258 0.63 -2.27 -2.66
CA LYS A 258 2.08 -1.99 -2.79
C LYS A 258 2.44 -0.50 -2.67
N TRP A 259 1.46 0.42 -2.73
CA TRP A 259 1.64 1.87 -2.63
C TRP A 259 1.15 2.45 -1.29
N THR A 260 0.98 1.63 -0.25
CA THR A 260 0.38 2.05 1.04
C THR A 260 1.39 2.49 2.10
N TYR A 261 2.67 2.49 1.82
CA TYR A 261 3.75 3.01 2.69
C TYR A 261 3.67 2.61 4.17
N ARG A 262 3.92 1.36 4.45
CA ARG A 262 4.14 0.88 5.80
C ARG A 262 5.64 0.67 6.00
N SER A 263 6.32 1.61 6.66
CA SER A 263 7.71 1.40 7.04
C SER A 263 7.79 0.43 8.21
N TYR A 264 8.29 -0.76 7.98
CA TYR A 264 8.69 -1.68 9.02
C TYR A 264 10.13 -1.36 9.47
N GLY A 265 10.31 -0.21 10.13
CA GLY A 265 11.40 -0.03 11.09
C GLY A 265 12.86 0.09 10.63
N PHE A 266 13.22 -0.11 9.38
CA PHE A 266 14.62 0.06 8.94
C PHE A 266 14.87 1.50 8.44
N ASN A 267 15.42 2.35 9.30
CA ASN A 267 15.81 3.72 8.94
C ASN A 267 17.23 3.75 8.37
N ILE A 268 17.41 3.34 7.10
CA ILE A 268 18.72 3.40 6.42
C ILE A 268 19.13 4.85 6.13
N PHE A 269 18.19 5.76 5.89
CA PHE A 269 18.46 7.16 5.52
C PHE A 269 18.30 8.16 6.68
N GLY A 270 18.32 7.67 7.93
CA GLY A 270 18.07 8.49 9.10
C GLY A 270 16.58 8.79 9.33
N LYS A 271 16.24 9.27 10.52
CA LYS A 271 14.88 9.76 10.80
C LYS A 271 14.64 10.98 9.92
N PRO A 272 13.54 11.03 9.12
CA PRO A 272 13.19 12.27 8.46
C PRO A 272 13.14 13.37 9.53
N LYS A 273 13.69 14.56 9.25
CA LYS A 273 13.51 15.71 10.13
C LYS A 273 12.01 15.84 10.34
N LYS A 274 11.56 15.58 11.56
CA LYS A 274 10.15 15.79 11.91
C LYS A 274 9.84 17.25 11.63
N ASP A 275 8.76 17.50 10.93
CA ASP A 275 8.20 18.85 10.83
C ASP A 275 8.00 19.35 12.27
N PRO A 276 8.50 20.53 12.63
CA PRO A 276 8.33 21.08 13.97
C PRO A 276 6.87 21.05 14.43
N ILE A 277 5.93 21.33 13.54
CA ILE A 277 4.49 21.27 13.80
C ILE A 277 4.03 19.84 14.12
N LEU A 278 4.51 18.83 13.39
CA LEU A 278 4.20 17.42 13.66
C LEU A 278 4.79 16.93 14.99
N SER A 279 5.98 17.42 15.37
CA SER A 279 6.54 17.09 16.69
C SER A 279 5.74 17.71 17.82
N GLU A 280 5.23 18.92 17.63
CA GLU A 280 4.37 19.60 18.60
C GLU A 280 3.00 18.92 18.74
N ILE A 281 2.42 18.47 17.63
CA ILE A 281 1.18 17.66 17.64
C ILE A 281 1.40 16.33 18.36
N GLU A 282 2.49 15.58 18.09
CA GLU A 282 2.80 14.33 18.79
C GLU A 282 3.05 14.58 20.30
N ASP A 283 3.71 15.68 20.67
CA ASP A 283 3.91 16.04 22.08
C ASP A 283 2.60 16.43 22.77
N LEU A 284 1.70 17.07 22.05
CA LEU A 284 0.34 17.38 22.54
C LEU A 284 -0.50 16.10 22.66
N GLU A 285 -0.42 15.18 21.68
CA GLU A 285 -1.09 13.88 21.76
C GLU A 285 -0.55 13.02 22.93
N LEU A 286 0.77 13.03 23.16
CA LEU A 286 1.37 12.36 24.30
C LEU A 286 0.93 12.96 25.63
N LYS A 287 0.83 14.30 25.71
CA LYS A 287 0.27 14.99 26.87
C LYS A 287 -1.20 14.64 27.07
N ILE A 288 -2.01 14.65 26.02
CA ILE A 288 -3.42 14.24 26.08
C ILE A 288 -3.52 12.79 26.57
N LYS A 289 -2.76 11.85 26.00
CA LYS A 289 -2.71 10.46 26.47
C LYS A 289 -2.27 10.32 27.92
N SER A 290 -1.28 11.11 28.35
CA SER A 290 -0.84 11.10 29.75
C SER A 290 -1.89 11.68 30.71
N TYR A 291 -2.62 12.70 30.27
CA TYR A 291 -3.77 13.23 31.01
C TYR A 291 -4.95 12.24 31.01
N GLU A 292 -5.18 11.53 29.90
CA GLU A 292 -6.20 10.47 29.81
C GLU A 292 -5.84 9.26 30.69
N ALA A 293 -4.56 8.85 30.71
CA ALA A 293 -4.08 7.74 31.55
C ALA A 293 -4.12 8.06 33.04
N ASN A 294 -3.87 9.33 33.42
CA ASN A 294 -3.93 9.81 34.81
C ASN A 294 -5.32 10.27 35.22
N ARG A 295 -6.29 10.36 34.30
CA ARG A 295 -7.68 10.54 34.69
C ARG A 295 -8.17 9.27 35.37
N PRO A 296 -8.84 9.36 36.53
CA PRO A 296 -9.57 8.22 37.06
C PRO A 296 -10.56 7.79 35.95
N ILE A 297 -10.34 6.60 35.40
CA ILE A 297 -11.10 6.06 34.28
C ILE A 297 -12.58 6.03 34.68
N LYS A 298 -13.35 6.91 34.07
CA LYS A 298 -14.80 6.93 34.18
C LYS A 298 -15.36 5.93 33.17
N ARG A 299 -15.04 4.62 33.36
CA ARG A 299 -15.57 3.52 32.54
C ARG A 299 -17.10 3.58 32.44
N ASP A 300 -17.71 4.05 33.50
CA ASP A 300 -19.15 4.11 33.66
C ASP A 300 -19.84 5.13 32.74
N SER A 301 -19.19 6.28 32.48
CA SER A 301 -19.76 7.32 31.60
C SER A 301 -19.81 6.92 30.11
N VAL A 302 -18.87 6.08 29.64
CA VAL A 302 -18.81 5.63 28.24
C VAL A 302 -19.95 4.66 27.92
N PHE A 303 -20.28 3.77 28.87
CA PHE A 303 -21.34 2.77 28.67
C PHE A 303 -22.74 3.42 28.56
N ILE A 304 -23.00 4.42 29.39
CA ILE A 304 -24.31 5.13 29.40
C ILE A 304 -24.49 6.00 28.17
N VAL A 305 -23.45 6.71 27.75
CA VAL A 305 -23.49 7.47 26.47
C VAL A 305 -23.83 6.53 25.30
N HIS A 306 -23.31 5.30 25.30
CA HIS A 306 -23.62 4.34 24.28
C HIS A 306 -25.08 3.87 24.30
N THR A 307 -25.66 3.70 25.48
CA THR A 307 -27.05 3.22 25.65
C THR A 307 -28.04 4.33 25.32
N LEU A 308 -27.81 5.56 25.79
CA LEU A 308 -28.67 6.70 25.48
C LEU A 308 -28.55 7.15 24.02
N LYS A 309 -27.35 7.11 23.41
CA LYS A 309 -27.18 7.35 21.97
C LYS A 309 -27.94 6.32 21.09
N LYS A 310 -28.21 5.15 21.61
CA LYS A 310 -29.03 4.14 20.92
C LYS A 310 -30.51 4.52 20.88
N VAL A 311 -31.02 5.18 21.92
CA VAL A 311 -32.44 5.62 22.01
C VAL A 311 -32.69 6.87 21.17
N TYR A 312 -31.77 7.86 21.17
CA TYR A 312 -31.98 9.15 20.50
C TYR A 312 -31.26 9.27 19.15
N GLY A 313 -30.51 8.23 18.74
CA GLY A 313 -29.65 8.25 17.55
C GLY A 313 -28.29 8.90 17.85
N ARG A 314 -27.21 8.25 17.37
CA ARG A 314 -25.81 8.58 17.71
C ARG A 314 -25.40 10.04 17.51
N ASN A 315 -26.10 10.76 16.67
CA ASN A 315 -25.74 12.13 16.28
C ASN A 315 -26.63 13.22 16.89
N ASN A 316 -27.60 12.86 17.74
CA ASN A 316 -28.61 13.79 18.22
C ASN A 316 -28.61 13.98 19.75
N LEU A 317 -27.81 13.21 20.48
CA LEU A 317 -27.66 13.31 21.92
C LEU A 317 -26.23 13.68 22.29
N HIS A 318 -26.06 14.77 23.00
CA HIS A 318 -24.82 15.22 23.62
C HIS A 318 -24.99 15.35 25.11
N GLN A 319 -23.97 15.08 25.92
CA GLN A 319 -24.09 15.03 27.38
C GLN A 319 -22.96 15.83 28.05
N ILE A 320 -23.34 16.63 29.05
CA ILE A 320 -22.43 17.41 29.88
C ILE A 320 -22.58 16.93 31.31
N PHE A 321 -21.48 16.52 31.94
CA PHE A 321 -21.46 16.03 33.30
C PHE A 321 -20.87 17.07 34.27
N PHE A 322 -21.40 17.10 35.49
CA PHE A 322 -21.02 18.07 36.51
C PHE A 322 -20.42 17.38 37.72
N THR A 323 -19.46 18.03 38.35
CA THR A 323 -18.99 17.66 39.68
C THR A 323 -20.02 18.03 40.74
N SER A 324 -19.94 17.43 41.94
CA SER A 324 -20.90 17.70 43.03
C SER A 324 -20.96 19.20 43.36
N LYS A 325 -22.16 19.72 43.49
CA LYS A 325 -22.47 21.14 43.75
C LYS A 325 -21.98 22.14 42.67
N ASN A 326 -21.35 21.68 41.62
CA ASN A 326 -20.91 22.56 40.53
C ASN A 326 -22.00 22.67 39.46
N THR A 327 -22.20 23.93 39.01
CA THR A 327 -23.16 24.27 37.95
C THR A 327 -22.46 24.89 36.73
N ALA A 328 -21.18 25.23 36.82
CA ALA A 328 -20.42 25.79 35.71
C ALA A 328 -20.07 24.75 34.69
N VAL A 329 -20.18 25.10 33.41
CA VAL A 329 -19.78 24.22 32.29
C VAL A 329 -18.27 24.21 32.18
N ASP A 330 -17.67 23.03 32.30
CA ASP A 330 -16.22 22.81 32.16
C ASP A 330 -15.80 23.01 30.70
N GLY A 331 -14.63 23.61 30.46
CA GLY A 331 -14.06 23.80 29.12
C GLY A 331 -13.88 22.57 28.30
N ILE A 332 -13.78 21.38 28.91
CA ILE A 332 -13.70 20.10 28.23
C ILE A 332 -14.92 19.78 27.36
N TYR A 333 -16.06 20.42 27.59
CA TYR A 333 -17.30 20.23 26.84
C TYR A 333 -17.50 21.25 25.72
N HIS A 334 -16.51 22.14 25.44
CA HIS A 334 -16.62 23.11 24.35
C HIS A 334 -16.78 22.43 22.99
N GLU A 335 -16.14 21.29 22.77
CA GLU A 335 -16.28 20.53 21.53
C GLU A 335 -17.71 19.97 21.36
N GLU A 336 -18.29 19.42 22.42
CA GLU A 336 -19.67 18.92 22.40
C GLU A 336 -20.67 20.05 22.13
N LEU A 337 -20.49 21.20 22.74
CA LEU A 337 -21.33 22.37 22.50
C LEU A 337 -21.17 22.91 21.07
N ALA A 338 -19.95 22.94 20.54
CA ALA A 338 -19.68 23.34 19.17
C ALA A 338 -20.34 22.39 18.15
N GLN A 339 -20.34 21.08 18.39
CA GLN A 339 -21.00 20.10 17.53
C GLN A 339 -22.53 20.31 17.51
N VAL A 340 -23.15 20.61 18.67
CA VAL A 340 -24.56 20.99 18.76
C VAL A 340 -24.84 22.25 17.97
N ALA A 341 -24.04 23.31 18.18
CA ALA A 341 -24.20 24.59 17.50
C ALA A 341 -24.05 24.45 15.96
N ILE A 342 -23.04 23.75 15.46
CA ILE A 342 -22.85 23.48 14.03
C ILE A 342 -24.10 22.83 13.42
N LYS A 343 -24.73 21.91 14.15
CA LYS A 343 -25.90 21.22 13.66
C LYS A 343 -27.12 22.12 13.62
N LEU A 344 -27.31 22.95 14.65
CA LEU A 344 -28.36 23.95 14.69
C LEU A 344 -28.17 25.01 13.62
N LEU A 345 -26.95 25.49 13.38
CA LEU A 345 -26.66 26.51 12.37
C LEU A 345 -26.84 26.02 10.93
N LYS A 346 -26.73 24.71 10.68
CA LYS A 346 -26.93 24.12 9.34
C LYS A 346 -28.37 24.15 8.85
N ASP A 347 -29.35 24.08 9.75
CA ASP A 347 -30.77 24.02 9.39
C ASP A 347 -31.59 24.69 10.50
N GLU A 348 -32.31 25.75 10.16
CA GLU A 348 -33.10 26.55 11.11
C GLU A 348 -34.27 25.78 11.75
N ARG A 349 -34.67 24.67 11.17
CA ARG A 349 -35.75 23.81 11.70
C ARG A 349 -35.36 23.01 12.92
N TRP A 350 -34.06 22.86 13.19
CA TRP A 350 -33.57 22.08 14.33
C TRP A 350 -33.62 22.91 15.61
N LYS A 351 -34.11 22.33 16.68
CA LYS A 351 -34.13 22.83 18.05
C LYS A 351 -33.31 21.93 18.96
N VAL A 352 -32.83 22.45 20.06
CA VAL A 352 -32.19 21.66 21.12
C VAL A 352 -33.01 21.74 22.40
N GLU A 353 -33.33 20.56 22.93
CA GLU A 353 -33.90 20.40 24.27
C GLU A 353 -32.76 20.10 25.25
N ILE A 354 -32.64 20.97 26.27
CA ILE A 354 -31.64 20.91 27.33
C ILE A 354 -32.29 20.33 28.57
N ILE A 355 -31.99 19.06 28.90
CA ILE A 355 -32.63 18.33 29.98
C ILE A 355 -31.63 18.17 31.13
N GLY A 356 -31.92 18.79 32.27
CA GLY A 356 -31.03 18.80 33.46
C GLY A 356 -31.42 17.75 34.49
N PHE A 357 -30.37 17.07 35.02
CA PHE A 357 -30.53 16.09 36.08
C PHE A 357 -29.60 16.42 37.26
N SER A 358 -30.03 16.07 38.47
CA SER A 358 -29.22 16.08 39.69
C SER A 358 -29.19 14.68 40.32
N ASP A 359 -28.27 14.42 41.23
CA ASP A 359 -28.22 13.13 41.92
C ASP A 359 -29.00 13.16 43.28
N GLU A 360 -29.26 11.99 43.85
CA GLU A 360 -29.99 11.87 45.12
C GLU A 360 -29.27 12.46 46.34
N LYS A 361 -27.96 12.70 46.24
CA LYS A 361 -27.13 13.19 47.36
C LYS A 361 -27.06 14.73 47.44
N GLU A 362 -27.52 15.43 46.40
CA GLU A 362 -27.69 16.87 46.45
C GLU A 362 -29.01 17.12 47.24
N GLU A 363 -29.02 18.05 48.16
CA GLU A 363 -30.14 18.31 49.09
C GLU A 363 -31.52 18.34 48.36
N VAL A 364 -32.47 17.50 48.83
CA VAL A 364 -33.77 17.26 48.17
C VAL A 364 -34.56 18.53 47.84
N THR A 365 -34.42 19.54 48.64
CA THR A 365 -35.08 20.89 48.41
C THR A 365 -34.45 21.69 47.28
N ASN A 366 -33.26 21.30 46.79
CA ASN A 366 -32.48 22.09 45.83
C ASN A 366 -32.23 21.39 44.50
N ASN A 367 -32.60 20.10 44.34
CA ASN A 367 -32.28 19.34 43.15
C ASN A 367 -32.88 19.91 41.87
N MET A 368 -34.07 20.45 41.93
CA MET A 368 -34.71 21.12 40.79
C MET A 368 -33.95 22.38 40.43
N ALA A 369 -33.66 23.25 41.44
CA ALA A 369 -32.93 24.49 41.21
C ALA A 369 -31.51 24.30 40.69
N ILE A 370 -30.80 23.25 41.17
CA ILE A 370 -29.47 22.90 40.66
C ILE A 370 -29.54 22.44 39.21
N SER A 371 -30.50 21.58 38.88
CA SER A 371 -30.68 21.09 37.50
C SER A 371 -31.08 22.24 36.56
N GLU A 372 -31.93 23.17 37.00
CA GLU A 372 -32.29 24.35 36.25
C GLU A 372 -31.09 25.29 36.02
N THR A 373 -30.30 25.57 37.06
CA THR A 373 -29.08 26.38 36.94
C THR A 373 -28.07 25.78 35.97
N ARG A 374 -27.90 24.42 35.98
CA ARG A 374 -27.05 23.74 35.02
C ARG A 374 -27.57 23.86 33.59
N CYS A 375 -28.86 23.73 33.36
CA CYS A 375 -29.47 23.94 32.04
C CYS A 375 -29.28 25.38 31.55
N ASN A 376 -29.50 26.37 32.42
CA ASN A 376 -29.33 27.79 32.08
C ASN A 376 -27.89 28.09 31.70
N ASN A 377 -26.92 27.63 32.47
CA ASN A 377 -25.49 27.81 32.16
C ASN A 377 -25.07 27.15 30.81
N VAL A 378 -25.66 26.04 30.45
CA VAL A 378 -25.46 25.39 29.15
C VAL A 378 -26.13 26.19 28.03
N ALA A 379 -27.36 26.69 28.27
CA ALA A 379 -28.06 27.53 27.32
C ALA A 379 -27.34 28.84 27.08
N ASP A 380 -26.84 29.51 28.14
CA ASP A 380 -26.05 30.72 28.05
C ASP A 380 -24.81 30.56 27.20
N LYS A 381 -24.09 29.41 27.30
CA LYS A 381 -22.97 29.09 26.45
C LYS A 381 -23.37 28.96 24.98
N LEU A 382 -24.50 28.31 24.68
CA LEU A 382 -25.00 28.19 23.32
C LEU A 382 -25.46 29.53 22.74
N ILE A 383 -26.06 30.40 23.55
CA ILE A 383 -26.58 31.71 23.13
C ILE A 383 -25.42 32.69 22.96
N HIS A 384 -24.65 32.94 24.03
CA HIS A 384 -23.70 34.04 24.08
C HIS A 384 -22.36 33.70 23.45
N ASP A 385 -21.85 32.44 23.62
CA ASP A 385 -20.55 32.06 23.07
C ASP A 385 -20.67 31.51 21.64
N LEU A 386 -21.80 30.88 21.29
CA LEU A 386 -21.96 30.20 20.01
C LEU A 386 -23.06 30.75 19.10
N GLY A 387 -23.77 31.82 19.54
CA GLY A 387 -24.69 32.60 18.71
C GLY A 387 -25.99 31.88 18.33
N ILE A 388 -26.44 30.92 19.13
CA ILE A 388 -27.71 30.22 18.89
C ILE A 388 -28.89 31.08 19.32
N ASN A 389 -29.93 31.16 18.46
CA ASN A 389 -31.15 31.91 18.78
C ASN A 389 -31.87 31.25 19.98
N PRO A 390 -32.21 32.02 21.05
CA PRO A 390 -32.91 31.52 22.24
C PRO A 390 -34.23 30.79 21.94
N GLU A 391 -34.95 31.14 20.90
CA GLU A 391 -36.23 30.50 20.49
C GLU A 391 -36.05 29.04 20.02
N ARG A 392 -34.82 28.67 19.81
CA ARG A 392 -34.44 27.31 19.39
C ARG A 392 -33.99 26.42 20.54
N ILE A 393 -33.99 26.94 21.77
CA ILE A 393 -33.55 26.26 22.98
C ILE A 393 -34.77 26.02 23.87
N ILE A 394 -34.97 24.76 24.25
CA ILE A 394 -36.04 24.36 25.18
C ILE A 394 -35.34 23.85 26.44
N ILE A 395 -35.66 24.43 27.59
CA ILE A 395 -35.07 24.05 28.88
C ILE A 395 -36.06 23.21 29.66
N THR A 396 -35.63 21.99 30.06
CA THR A 396 -36.44 21.01 30.78
C THR A 396 -35.69 20.50 32.00
N PRO A 397 -35.71 21.21 33.16
CA PRO A 397 -35.10 20.73 34.38
C PRO A 397 -35.93 19.56 34.94
N LYS A 398 -35.30 18.46 35.32
CA LYS A 398 -35.93 17.27 35.88
C LYS A 398 -35.47 16.95 37.32
N GLY A 399 -34.49 17.63 37.83
CA GLY A 399 -33.94 17.36 39.17
C GLY A 399 -33.52 15.88 39.31
N ASN A 400 -34.04 15.20 40.33
CA ASN A 400 -33.79 13.79 40.59
C ASN A 400 -34.96 12.86 40.19
N SER A 401 -35.95 13.34 39.40
CA SER A 401 -37.15 12.57 39.04
C SER A 401 -36.91 11.39 38.09
N GLU A 402 -35.86 11.46 37.24
CA GLU A 402 -35.53 10.44 36.25
C GLU A 402 -34.05 10.05 36.37
N LEU A 403 -33.71 9.39 37.47
CA LEU A 403 -32.34 8.92 37.70
C LEU A 403 -32.05 7.64 36.92
N LEU A 404 -30.82 7.49 36.49
CA LEU A 404 -30.35 6.25 35.91
C LEU A 404 -30.25 5.18 37.01
N SER A 405 -30.80 4.00 36.75
CA SER A 405 -30.75 2.88 37.68
C SER A 405 -29.36 2.27 37.81
N PRO A 406 -29.00 1.75 38.98
CA PRO A 406 -27.73 1.07 39.18
C PRO A 406 -27.67 -0.18 38.28
N THR A 407 -26.52 -0.35 37.60
CA THR A 407 -26.17 -1.55 36.88
C THR A 407 -25.08 -2.33 37.65
N ARG A 408 -24.90 -3.61 37.35
CA ARG A 408 -23.86 -4.43 38.03
C ARG A 408 -22.43 -3.90 37.81
N GLU A 409 -22.24 -3.04 36.85
CA GLU A 409 -20.93 -2.51 36.46
C GLU A 409 -20.63 -1.12 37.02
N LEU A 410 -21.63 -0.46 37.60
CA LEU A 410 -21.53 0.90 38.15
C LEU A 410 -21.28 0.90 39.64
N THR A 411 -20.18 1.57 40.06
CA THR A 411 -19.97 1.86 41.45
C THR A 411 -21.00 2.91 41.92
N PRO A 412 -21.39 2.95 43.23
CA PRO A 412 -22.29 3.98 43.73
C PRO A 412 -21.78 5.40 43.47
N ARG A 413 -20.47 5.63 43.52
CA ARG A 413 -19.83 6.90 43.20
C ARG A 413 -19.97 7.25 41.71
N GLY A 414 -19.81 6.26 40.85
CA GLY A 414 -20.00 6.41 39.40
C GLY A 414 -21.45 6.76 39.06
N LEU A 415 -22.41 6.09 39.69
CA LEU A 415 -23.83 6.35 39.51
C LEU A 415 -24.22 7.79 39.88
N HIS A 416 -23.73 8.30 41.01
CA HIS A 416 -23.92 9.69 41.41
C HIS A 416 -23.33 10.67 40.40
N PHE A 417 -22.16 10.36 39.85
CA PHE A 417 -21.51 11.23 38.88
C PHE A 417 -22.31 11.33 37.58
N ILE A 418 -22.79 10.22 37.03
CA ILE A 418 -23.51 10.21 35.76
C ILE A 418 -24.94 10.79 35.89
N ASN A 419 -25.51 10.80 37.09
CA ASN A 419 -26.80 11.43 37.35
C ASN A 419 -26.69 12.96 37.45
N ARG A 420 -25.52 13.54 37.68
CA ARG A 420 -25.25 14.97 37.59
C ARG A 420 -24.91 15.36 36.17
N ARG A 421 -25.91 15.39 35.27
CA ARG A 421 -25.71 15.66 33.86
C ARG A 421 -26.75 16.61 33.27
N VAL A 422 -26.39 17.16 32.13
CA VAL A 422 -27.33 17.82 31.23
C VAL A 422 -27.27 17.09 29.90
N ASP A 423 -28.41 16.64 29.43
CA ASP A 423 -28.58 16.01 28.14
C ASP A 423 -29.05 17.05 27.10
N LEU A 424 -28.33 17.18 25.99
CA LEU A 424 -28.66 18.05 24.86
C LEU A 424 -29.24 17.16 23.75
N VAL A 425 -30.56 17.23 23.56
CA VAL A 425 -31.27 16.42 22.56
C VAL A 425 -31.66 17.30 21.39
N ILE A 426 -31.07 17.07 20.24
CA ILE A 426 -31.38 17.81 19.02
C ILE A 426 -32.58 17.16 18.32
N ARG A 427 -33.60 17.97 18.07
CA ARG A 427 -34.86 17.55 17.43
C ARG A 427 -35.21 18.45 16.25
N LYS A 428 -35.92 17.90 15.28
CA LYS A 428 -36.49 18.63 14.14
C LYS A 428 -37.85 19.16 14.47
#